data_7db2f3e4f88ea8976bbb36275f87ac3c
#
_entry.id   7db2f3e4f88ea8976bbb36275f87ac3c
#
_cell.length_a   1.000
_cell.length_b   1.000
_cell.length_c   1.000
_cell.angle_alpha   90.00
_cell.angle_beta   90.00
_cell.angle_gamma   90.00
#
_symmetry.space_group_name_H-M   'P 1'
#
loop_
_entity.id
_entity.type
_entity.pdbx_description
1 polymer ?
#
loop_
_entity_poly.entity_id
_entity_poly.type
_entity_poly.pdbx_seq_one_letter_code
_entity_poly.pdbx_strand_id
1 'polypeptide(L)'
;MPSTKTPPVIDFSDYLSGDQKRMEHCAAQIREACLTQGFFQIVNHDIPLSLQKEMFKISKEFFDLPLEEKMKLDKSLNSYNRGYEVMHGQMIEANTKPDLKEGYYVSRDLPLDHPQVKAEKFAHGPNVWPEALGEPFRRTCMDYLHRIVKLTEEVMGAMAMSLGYDKNYFDEFCTDPMCFYKLLHYPPQPDDAHALQRGIGAHRDFGVITLLLQGDVPGLEVWDDEAKDWYPAPPVEGAYVVNMGNLFEQWTNDAYVSNVHRVINRSGEERFSIPFNYNGNPDFVIRCIESCRKSSEEEKYAPISVEDYVVQKYKDVYARAGVYKKETFAPSAKHVVAA
;
A
#
# COMPACT_ATOMS: atom_id res chain seq x y z
N MET A 1 2.29 29.93 5.47
CA MET A 1 3.50 29.83 4.63
C MET A 1 3.46 28.45 4.00
N PRO A 2 3.96 28.26 2.78
CA PRO A 2 4.04 26.92 2.19
C PRO A 2 4.79 25.97 3.13
N SER A 3 4.37 24.71 3.16
CA SER A 3 5.08 23.68 3.94
C SER A 3 6.48 23.45 3.39
N THR A 4 7.47 23.35 4.27
CA THR A 4 8.86 23.02 3.93
C THR A 4 9.22 21.60 4.31
N LYS A 5 8.23 20.80 4.77
CA LYS A 5 8.44 19.41 5.16
C LYS A 5 8.75 18.53 3.95
N THR A 6 9.48 17.46 4.20
CA THR A 6 9.66 16.31 3.30
C THR A 6 9.72 15.06 4.18
N PRO A 7 9.29 13.87 3.67
CA PRO A 7 9.48 12.64 4.42
C PRO A 7 10.98 12.41 4.69
N PRO A 8 11.40 12.16 5.96
CA PRO A 8 12.81 11.90 6.26
C PRO A 8 13.31 10.63 5.56
N VAL A 9 14.58 10.64 5.16
CA VAL A 9 15.25 9.47 4.56
C VAL A 9 16.06 8.79 5.66
N ILE A 10 15.77 7.51 5.90
CA ILE A 10 16.36 6.67 6.95
C ILE A 10 17.22 5.59 6.31
N ASP A 11 18.46 5.45 6.75
CA ASP A 11 19.34 4.36 6.33
C ASP A 11 18.94 3.06 7.05
N PHE A 12 18.25 2.17 6.32
CA PHE A 12 17.73 0.94 6.89
C PHE A 12 18.82 -0.12 7.09
N SER A 13 20.02 0.07 6.54
CA SER A 13 21.16 -0.81 6.83
C SER A 13 21.53 -0.81 8.31
N ASP A 14 21.19 0.25 9.06
CA ASP A 14 21.36 0.30 10.51
C ASP A 14 20.51 -0.76 11.20
N TYR A 15 19.26 -0.93 10.80
CA TYR A 15 18.40 -2.00 11.31
C TYR A 15 18.89 -3.39 10.87
N LEU A 16 19.23 -3.56 9.60
CA LEU A 16 19.68 -4.83 9.04
C LEU A 16 21.07 -5.29 9.55
N SER A 17 21.83 -4.39 10.17
CA SER A 17 23.15 -4.71 10.71
C SER A 17 23.15 -5.76 11.84
N GLY A 18 22.02 -5.90 12.55
CA GLY A 18 21.92 -6.71 13.76
C GLY A 18 22.64 -6.12 14.99
N ASP A 19 23.31 -4.96 14.85
CA ASP A 19 23.89 -4.24 16.00
C ASP A 19 22.78 -3.53 16.77
N GLN A 20 22.63 -3.84 18.04
CA GLN A 20 21.54 -3.37 18.88
C GLN A 20 21.43 -1.84 18.91
N LYS A 21 22.55 -1.13 19.00
CA LYS A 21 22.54 0.35 19.08
C LYS A 21 22.15 1.00 17.76
N ARG A 22 22.60 0.42 16.64
CA ARG A 22 22.22 0.88 15.30
C ARG A 22 20.75 0.62 15.03
N MET A 23 20.25 -0.56 15.42
CA MET A 23 18.82 -0.90 15.31
C MET A 23 17.95 0.06 16.13
N GLU A 24 18.32 0.33 17.36
CA GLU A 24 17.62 1.30 18.24
C GLU A 24 17.65 2.72 17.65
N HIS A 25 18.77 3.13 17.05
CA HIS A 25 18.87 4.41 16.36
C HIS A 25 17.90 4.51 15.17
N CYS A 26 17.87 3.49 14.32
CA CYS A 26 16.93 3.40 13.20
C CYS A 26 15.47 3.43 13.69
N ALA A 27 15.15 2.62 14.71
CA ALA A 27 13.81 2.58 15.31
C ALA A 27 13.39 3.94 15.91
N ALA A 28 14.32 4.70 16.50
CA ALA A 28 14.05 6.05 17.02
C ALA A 28 13.71 7.04 15.91
N GLN A 29 14.41 6.98 14.76
CA GLN A 29 14.09 7.81 13.59
C GLN A 29 12.71 7.47 13.01
N ILE A 30 12.40 6.17 12.90
CA ILE A 30 11.08 5.69 12.47
C ILE A 30 9.99 6.19 13.43
N ARG A 31 10.22 6.09 14.76
CA ARG A 31 9.30 6.58 15.78
C ARG A 31 8.96 8.05 15.56
N GLU A 32 9.97 8.89 15.41
CA GLU A 32 9.79 10.35 15.22
C GLU A 32 8.95 10.64 13.96
N ALA A 33 9.27 9.97 12.85
CA ALA A 33 8.52 10.10 11.60
C ALA A 33 7.05 9.68 11.76
N CYS A 34 6.79 8.55 12.44
CA CYS A 34 5.44 8.03 12.66
C CYS A 34 4.60 8.91 13.60
N LEU A 35 5.23 9.51 14.62
CA LEU A 35 4.55 10.43 15.56
C LEU A 35 4.18 11.77 14.92
N THR A 36 4.90 12.20 13.87
CA THR A 36 4.79 13.56 13.33
C THR A 36 4.16 13.62 11.96
N GLN A 37 4.66 12.84 11.01
CA GLN A 37 4.26 12.90 9.60
C GLN A 37 3.52 11.64 9.14
N GLY A 38 3.76 10.49 9.78
CA GLY A 38 3.26 9.19 9.32
C GLY A 38 3.88 8.71 8.01
N PHE A 39 4.94 9.40 7.53
CA PHE A 39 5.67 9.14 6.29
C PHE A 39 7.17 9.22 6.51
N PHE A 40 7.92 8.29 5.93
CA PHE A 40 9.37 8.31 5.84
C PHE A 40 9.84 7.57 4.58
N GLN A 41 11.11 7.66 4.24
CA GLN A 41 11.71 6.89 3.15
C GLN A 41 12.81 6.01 3.71
N ILE A 42 12.97 4.79 3.22
CA ILE A 42 14.06 3.89 3.59
C ILE A 42 14.97 3.63 2.40
N VAL A 43 16.28 3.69 2.64
CA VAL A 43 17.33 3.32 1.68
C VAL A 43 18.19 2.18 2.24
N ASN A 44 19.01 1.56 1.42
CA ASN A 44 19.92 0.46 1.83
C ASN A 44 19.19 -0.75 2.48
N HIS A 45 18.09 -1.17 1.88
CA HIS A 45 17.12 -2.16 2.39
C HIS A 45 17.20 -3.53 1.70
N ASP A 46 18.32 -3.89 1.10
CA ASP A 46 18.62 -5.20 0.46
C ASP A 46 17.80 -5.57 -0.79
N ILE A 47 16.78 -4.82 -1.22
CA ILE A 47 16.17 -5.06 -2.53
C ILE A 47 17.06 -4.44 -3.61
N PRO A 48 17.61 -5.24 -4.55
CA PRO A 48 18.54 -4.74 -5.56
C PRO A 48 17.92 -3.66 -6.44
N LEU A 49 18.68 -2.58 -6.69
CA LEU A 49 18.26 -1.50 -7.60
C LEU A 49 17.97 -2.04 -9.01
N SER A 50 18.69 -3.08 -9.44
CA SER A 50 18.44 -3.75 -10.74
C SER A 50 17.04 -4.36 -10.81
N LEU A 51 16.55 -4.96 -9.72
CA LEU A 51 15.19 -5.50 -9.66
C LEU A 51 14.15 -4.38 -9.66
N GLN A 52 14.40 -3.28 -8.94
CA GLN A 52 13.50 -2.13 -8.95
C GLN A 52 13.36 -1.54 -10.36
N LYS A 53 14.49 -1.38 -11.08
CA LYS A 53 14.49 -0.91 -12.47
C LYS A 53 13.79 -1.90 -13.42
N GLU A 54 13.98 -3.21 -13.23
CA GLU A 54 13.28 -4.22 -14.02
C GLU A 54 11.76 -4.20 -13.75
N MET A 55 11.33 -3.92 -12.51
CA MET A 55 9.90 -3.77 -12.19
C MET A 55 9.25 -2.60 -12.94
N PHE A 56 9.93 -1.46 -13.10
CA PHE A 56 9.42 -0.35 -13.92
C PHE A 56 9.39 -0.69 -15.40
N LYS A 57 10.40 -1.40 -15.89
CA LYS A 57 10.45 -1.85 -17.28
C LYS A 57 9.28 -2.78 -17.61
N ILE A 58 9.04 -3.82 -16.80
CA ILE A 58 7.92 -4.74 -17.03
C ILE A 58 6.56 -4.07 -16.79
N SER A 59 6.48 -3.06 -15.91
CA SER A 59 5.29 -2.23 -15.76
C SER A 59 4.95 -1.52 -17.06
N LYS A 60 5.94 -0.87 -17.67
CA LYS A 60 5.74 -0.22 -18.96
C LYS A 60 5.35 -1.22 -20.06
N GLU A 61 6.03 -2.35 -20.16
CA GLU A 61 5.69 -3.42 -21.12
C GLU A 61 4.23 -3.89 -20.96
N PHE A 62 3.75 -4.01 -19.73
CA PHE A 62 2.36 -4.38 -19.46
C PHE A 62 1.37 -3.29 -19.90
N PHE A 63 1.61 -2.04 -19.54
CA PHE A 63 0.67 -0.96 -19.87
C PHE A 63 0.69 -0.58 -21.35
N ASP A 64 1.79 -0.86 -22.08
CA ASP A 64 1.90 -0.72 -23.53
C ASP A 64 1.11 -1.80 -24.31
N LEU A 65 0.63 -2.86 -23.64
CA LEU A 65 -0.23 -3.85 -24.29
C LEU A 65 -1.54 -3.21 -24.80
N PRO A 66 -2.08 -3.70 -25.92
CA PRO A 66 -3.40 -3.29 -26.39
C PRO A 66 -4.46 -3.42 -25.28
N LEU A 67 -5.40 -2.48 -25.22
CA LEU A 67 -6.45 -2.46 -24.20
C LEU A 67 -7.22 -3.80 -24.15
N GLU A 68 -7.49 -4.41 -25.30
CA GLU A 68 -8.17 -5.72 -25.40
C GLU A 68 -7.41 -6.83 -24.68
N GLU A 69 -6.07 -6.82 -24.71
CA GLU A 69 -5.25 -7.80 -23.99
C GLU A 69 -5.28 -7.54 -22.47
N LYS A 70 -5.21 -6.27 -22.06
CA LYS A 70 -5.34 -5.90 -20.64
C LYS A 70 -6.73 -6.26 -20.10
N MET A 71 -7.79 -6.05 -20.87
CA MET A 71 -9.18 -6.36 -20.48
C MET A 71 -9.47 -7.86 -20.29
N LYS A 72 -8.70 -8.76 -20.92
CA LYS A 72 -8.78 -10.20 -20.60
C LYS A 72 -8.42 -10.51 -19.16
N LEU A 73 -7.69 -9.61 -18.51
CA LEU A 73 -7.21 -9.71 -17.14
C LEU A 73 -7.98 -8.79 -16.17
N ASP A 74 -9.14 -8.25 -16.61
CA ASP A 74 -9.92 -7.34 -15.77
C ASP A 74 -10.19 -7.97 -14.40
N LYS A 75 -9.85 -7.25 -13.34
CA LYS A 75 -9.98 -7.76 -11.96
C LYS A 75 -11.42 -8.04 -11.55
N SER A 76 -12.41 -7.51 -12.28
CA SER A 76 -13.82 -7.85 -12.09
C SER A 76 -14.18 -9.27 -12.52
N LEU A 77 -13.31 -9.96 -13.24
CA LEU A 77 -13.52 -11.34 -13.69
C LEU A 77 -13.19 -12.39 -12.61
N ASN A 78 -12.70 -11.96 -11.44
CA ASN A 78 -12.40 -12.86 -10.34
C ASN A 78 -12.72 -12.23 -8.97
N SER A 79 -12.85 -13.07 -7.94
CA SER A 79 -13.11 -12.64 -6.55
C SER A 79 -11.84 -12.38 -5.74
N TYR A 80 -10.66 -12.56 -6.34
CA TYR A 80 -9.37 -12.51 -5.63
C TYR A 80 -8.73 -11.14 -5.64
N ASN A 81 -9.36 -10.13 -6.31
CA ASN A 81 -8.81 -8.78 -6.47
C ASN A 81 -7.45 -8.80 -7.21
N ARG A 82 -7.36 -9.56 -8.31
CA ARG A 82 -6.17 -9.74 -9.14
C ARG A 82 -6.42 -9.26 -10.56
N GLY A 83 -5.35 -8.75 -11.20
CA GLY A 83 -5.37 -8.38 -12.59
C GLY A 83 -5.54 -6.89 -12.83
N TYR A 84 -6.05 -6.54 -13.99
CA TYR A 84 -6.09 -5.20 -14.52
C TYR A 84 -7.26 -4.37 -13.97
N GLU A 85 -6.96 -3.16 -13.55
CA GLU A 85 -7.94 -2.13 -13.21
C GLU A 85 -7.91 -1.04 -14.28
N VAL A 86 -9.05 -0.83 -14.91
CA VAL A 86 -9.19 0.12 -16.01
C VAL A 86 -8.91 1.56 -15.60
N MET A 87 -8.51 2.38 -16.59
CA MET A 87 -8.41 3.83 -16.42
C MET A 87 -9.71 4.39 -15.83
N HIS A 88 -9.60 5.30 -14.85
CA HIS A 88 -10.75 5.86 -14.14
C HIS A 88 -11.57 4.83 -13.32
N GLY A 89 -11.01 3.67 -13.04
CA GLY A 89 -11.66 2.61 -12.25
C GLY A 89 -11.95 2.97 -10.79
N GLN A 90 -11.37 4.04 -10.28
CA GLN A 90 -11.56 4.52 -8.90
C GLN A 90 -11.88 6.00 -8.85
N MET A 91 -12.57 6.42 -7.80
CA MET A 91 -12.76 7.81 -7.38
C MET A 91 -12.62 7.85 -5.86
N ILE A 92 -11.38 8.06 -5.40
CA ILE A 92 -11.05 7.97 -3.97
C ILE A 92 -11.49 9.25 -3.24
N GLU A 93 -11.20 10.41 -3.82
CA GLU A 93 -11.60 11.69 -3.25
C GLU A 93 -13.03 12.03 -3.69
N ALA A 94 -13.91 12.31 -2.73
CA ALA A 94 -15.29 12.69 -3.03
C ALA A 94 -15.36 14.04 -3.77
N ASN A 95 -16.28 14.14 -4.73
CA ASN A 95 -16.51 15.36 -5.52
C ASN A 95 -15.36 15.76 -6.46
N THR A 96 -14.42 14.85 -6.74
CA THR A 96 -13.43 15.02 -7.82
C THR A 96 -13.85 14.28 -9.08
N LYS A 97 -13.04 14.34 -10.13
CA LYS A 97 -13.14 13.41 -11.25
C LYS A 97 -12.57 12.05 -10.86
N PRO A 98 -12.96 10.95 -11.52
CA PRO A 98 -12.32 9.66 -11.37
C PRO A 98 -10.81 9.76 -11.54
N ASP A 99 -10.07 8.97 -10.77
CA ASP A 99 -8.61 8.98 -10.74
C ASP A 99 -8.02 8.67 -12.11
N LEU A 100 -7.08 9.51 -12.57
CA LEU A 100 -6.42 9.39 -13.86
C LEU A 100 -5.26 8.40 -13.74
N LYS A 101 -5.59 7.14 -13.60
CA LYS A 101 -4.66 6.01 -13.51
C LYS A 101 -5.29 4.71 -13.97
N GLU A 102 -4.45 3.79 -14.35
CA GLU A 102 -4.77 2.36 -14.49
C GLU A 102 -3.82 1.54 -13.61
N GLY A 103 -4.18 0.28 -13.34
CA GLY A 103 -3.41 -0.54 -12.43
C GLY A 103 -3.42 -2.03 -12.78
N TYR A 104 -2.40 -2.75 -12.30
CA TYR A 104 -2.36 -4.20 -12.36
C TYR A 104 -1.96 -4.79 -11.00
N TYR A 105 -2.79 -5.67 -10.46
CA TYR A 105 -2.74 -6.14 -9.08
C TYR A 105 -2.13 -7.55 -9.00
N VAL A 106 -1.10 -7.69 -8.19
CA VAL A 106 -0.40 -8.95 -7.92
C VAL A 106 -0.27 -9.17 -6.42
N SER A 107 -0.40 -10.42 -6.01
CA SER A 107 -0.24 -10.84 -4.63
C SER A 107 0.33 -12.25 -4.53
N ARG A 108 0.23 -12.87 -3.35
CA ARG A 108 0.58 -14.28 -3.13
C ARG A 108 -0.20 -15.15 -4.13
N ASP A 109 0.51 -15.97 -4.90
CA ASP A 109 -0.07 -16.86 -5.93
C ASP A 109 -0.52 -18.17 -5.26
N LEU A 110 -1.72 -18.16 -4.68
CA LEU A 110 -2.24 -19.28 -3.90
C LEU A 110 -3.11 -20.17 -4.80
N PRO A 111 -2.85 -21.49 -4.86
CA PRO A 111 -3.66 -22.40 -5.65
C PRO A 111 -5.08 -22.54 -5.06
N LEU A 112 -6.03 -22.94 -5.90
CA LEU A 112 -7.46 -23.04 -5.51
C LEU A 112 -7.72 -24.02 -4.36
N ASP A 113 -6.82 -24.99 -4.14
CA ASP A 113 -6.91 -25.95 -3.03
C ASP A 113 -6.26 -25.46 -1.74
N HIS A 114 -5.65 -24.28 -1.74
CA HIS A 114 -5.06 -23.68 -0.54
C HIS A 114 -6.13 -23.45 0.56
N PRO A 115 -5.83 -23.71 1.84
CA PRO A 115 -6.82 -23.58 2.92
C PRO A 115 -7.52 -22.21 2.99
N GLN A 116 -6.77 -21.12 2.85
CA GLN A 116 -7.32 -19.76 2.88
C GLN A 116 -8.22 -19.46 1.67
N VAL A 117 -7.90 -20.02 0.49
CA VAL A 117 -8.74 -19.90 -0.71
C VAL A 117 -10.03 -20.70 -0.56
N LYS A 118 -9.96 -21.94 -0.04
CA LYS A 118 -11.13 -22.75 0.29
C LYS A 118 -12.01 -22.12 1.39
N ALA A 119 -11.39 -21.42 2.32
CA ALA A 119 -12.10 -20.65 3.36
C ALA A 119 -12.66 -19.32 2.83
N GLU A 120 -12.46 -19.03 1.54
CA GLU A 120 -12.93 -17.81 0.86
C GLU A 120 -12.44 -16.53 1.54
N LYS A 121 -11.21 -16.55 2.07
CA LYS A 121 -10.60 -15.35 2.64
C LYS A 121 -10.49 -14.24 1.60
N PHE A 122 -10.81 -13.02 2.01
CA PHE A 122 -10.80 -11.86 1.10
C PHE A 122 -9.44 -11.69 0.42
N ALA A 123 -9.46 -11.46 -0.89
CA ALA A 123 -8.26 -11.26 -1.72
C ALA A 123 -7.24 -12.41 -1.67
N HIS A 124 -7.63 -13.64 -1.34
CA HIS A 124 -6.79 -14.82 -1.41
C HIS A 124 -7.16 -15.67 -2.62
N GLY A 125 -6.17 -16.00 -3.46
CA GLY A 125 -6.35 -16.82 -4.66
C GLY A 125 -5.18 -16.72 -5.63
N PRO A 126 -5.30 -17.37 -6.79
CA PRO A 126 -4.27 -17.31 -7.83
C PRO A 126 -4.17 -15.91 -8.45
N ASN A 127 -2.96 -15.55 -8.89
CA ASN A 127 -2.79 -14.42 -9.78
C ASN A 127 -3.32 -14.73 -11.18
N VAL A 128 -3.62 -13.71 -11.96
CA VAL A 128 -3.92 -13.80 -13.38
C VAL A 128 -2.77 -13.18 -14.17
N TRP A 129 -2.26 -13.85 -15.19
CA TRP A 129 -1.02 -13.46 -15.86
C TRP A 129 -1.24 -13.12 -17.33
N PRO A 130 -0.59 -12.05 -17.87
CA PRO A 130 -0.66 -11.68 -19.27
C PRO A 130 0.11 -12.72 -20.13
N GLU A 131 -0.60 -13.47 -20.96
CA GLU A 131 0.00 -14.50 -21.84
C GLU A 131 1.05 -13.88 -22.77
N ALA A 132 0.79 -12.67 -23.26
CA ALA A 132 1.69 -11.95 -24.16
C ALA A 132 3.08 -11.66 -23.58
N LEU A 133 3.21 -11.56 -22.25
CA LEU A 133 4.48 -11.28 -21.57
C LEU A 133 5.13 -12.56 -20.99
N GLY A 134 4.39 -13.65 -20.89
CA GLY A 134 4.87 -14.98 -20.55
C GLY A 134 5.56 -15.11 -19.18
N GLU A 135 6.34 -16.17 -19.05
CA GLU A 135 7.01 -16.55 -17.79
C GLU A 135 8.05 -15.50 -17.26
N PRO A 136 8.79 -14.76 -18.10
CA PRO A 136 9.70 -13.73 -17.59
C PRO A 136 9.00 -12.66 -16.75
N PHE A 137 7.84 -12.18 -17.19
CA PHE A 137 7.03 -11.22 -16.46
C PHE A 137 6.58 -11.79 -15.09
N ARG A 138 6.00 -13.00 -15.12
CA ARG A 138 5.55 -13.70 -13.91
C ARG A 138 6.68 -13.88 -12.90
N ARG A 139 7.84 -14.38 -13.35
CA ARG A 139 9.00 -14.62 -12.49
C ARG A 139 9.50 -13.34 -11.82
N THR A 140 9.62 -12.24 -12.57
CA THR A 140 10.05 -10.94 -12.02
C THR A 140 9.04 -10.43 -11.01
N CYS A 141 7.76 -10.50 -11.30
CA CYS A 141 6.68 -10.12 -10.38
C CYS A 141 6.72 -10.92 -9.08
N MET A 142 6.95 -12.22 -9.15
CA MET A 142 6.98 -13.08 -7.96
C MET A 142 8.28 -12.93 -7.15
N ASP A 143 9.45 -12.74 -7.80
CA ASP A 143 10.70 -12.44 -7.08
C ASP A 143 10.57 -11.10 -6.31
N TYR A 144 10.01 -10.09 -6.96
CA TYR A 144 9.73 -8.82 -6.30
C TYR A 144 8.79 -8.98 -5.10
N LEU A 145 7.69 -9.72 -5.27
CA LEU A 145 6.73 -9.97 -4.18
C LEU A 145 7.41 -10.61 -2.95
N HIS A 146 8.19 -11.66 -3.15
CA HIS A 146 8.87 -12.34 -2.05
C HIS A 146 9.82 -11.41 -1.29
N ARG A 147 10.54 -10.55 -2.02
CA ARG A 147 11.49 -9.61 -1.41
C ARG A 147 10.80 -8.47 -0.68
N ILE A 148 9.72 -7.91 -1.25
CA ILE A 148 9.02 -6.80 -0.61
C ILE A 148 8.23 -7.27 0.63
N VAL A 149 7.71 -8.49 0.64
CA VAL A 149 7.11 -9.11 1.83
C VAL A 149 8.16 -9.19 2.92
N LYS A 150 9.33 -9.80 2.65
CA LYS A 150 10.41 -9.92 3.62
C LYS A 150 10.87 -8.55 4.14
N LEU A 151 11.08 -7.57 3.24
CA LEU A 151 11.44 -6.22 3.66
C LEU A 151 10.38 -5.62 4.59
N THR A 152 9.11 -5.83 4.28
CA THR A 152 8.03 -5.28 5.11
C THR A 152 8.00 -5.93 6.50
N GLU A 153 8.27 -7.22 6.61
CA GLU A 153 8.40 -7.91 7.90
C GLU A 153 9.57 -7.35 8.73
N GLU A 154 10.71 -7.05 8.09
CA GLU A 154 11.82 -6.35 8.76
C GLU A 154 11.42 -4.92 9.20
N VAL A 155 10.67 -4.19 8.37
CA VAL A 155 10.14 -2.86 8.75
C VAL A 155 9.17 -3.00 9.92
N MET A 156 8.31 -4.01 9.95
CA MET A 156 7.42 -4.28 11.09
C MET A 156 8.22 -4.57 12.38
N GLY A 157 9.35 -5.27 12.27
CA GLY A 157 10.26 -5.47 13.40
C GLY A 157 10.87 -4.15 13.92
N ALA A 158 11.29 -3.26 13.01
CA ALA A 158 11.75 -1.92 13.39
C ALA A 158 10.63 -1.08 14.01
N MET A 159 9.40 -1.22 13.52
CA MET A 159 8.21 -0.61 14.10
C MET A 159 7.93 -1.12 15.52
N ALA A 160 8.10 -2.43 15.78
CA ALA A 160 7.97 -2.99 17.13
C ALA A 160 8.98 -2.35 18.09
N MET A 161 10.25 -2.26 17.68
CA MET A 161 11.30 -1.60 18.47
C MET A 161 10.99 -0.12 18.71
N SER A 162 10.44 0.58 17.72
CA SER A 162 10.04 1.99 17.85
C SER A 162 8.92 2.21 18.88
N LEU A 163 8.13 1.17 19.16
CA LEU A 163 7.08 1.16 20.19
C LEU A 163 7.58 0.65 21.55
N GLY A 164 8.86 0.25 21.65
CA GLY A 164 9.48 -0.24 22.88
C GLY A 164 9.32 -1.74 23.12
N TYR A 165 9.00 -2.50 22.08
CA TYR A 165 8.90 -3.98 22.14
C TYR A 165 10.11 -4.65 21.48
N ASP A 166 10.22 -5.98 21.67
CA ASP A 166 11.13 -6.82 20.91
C ASP A 166 10.77 -6.80 19.42
N LYS A 167 11.78 -6.94 18.56
CA LYS A 167 11.58 -6.94 17.11
C LYS A 167 10.59 -7.98 16.59
N ASN A 168 10.38 -9.07 17.34
CA ASN A 168 9.50 -10.18 17.01
C ASN A 168 8.03 -9.95 17.47
N TYR A 169 7.72 -8.80 18.05
CA TYR A 169 6.40 -8.50 18.62
C TYR A 169 5.25 -8.67 17.60
N PHE A 170 5.51 -8.42 16.32
CA PHE A 170 4.52 -8.54 15.25
C PHE A 170 4.61 -9.86 14.45
N ASP A 171 5.39 -10.85 14.87
CA ASP A 171 5.58 -12.11 14.11
C ASP A 171 4.25 -12.84 13.86
N GLU A 172 3.35 -12.93 14.84
CA GLU A 172 2.03 -13.55 14.67
C GLU A 172 1.18 -12.80 13.62
N PHE A 173 1.22 -11.47 13.66
CA PHE A 173 0.55 -10.63 12.66
C PHE A 173 1.14 -10.83 11.25
N CYS A 174 2.42 -11.11 11.14
CA CYS A 174 3.12 -11.30 9.86
C CYS A 174 2.89 -12.69 9.24
N THR A 175 2.22 -13.62 9.92
CA THR A 175 1.95 -14.95 9.37
C THR A 175 0.88 -14.90 8.27
N ASP A 176 1.09 -15.62 7.16
CA ASP A 176 0.13 -15.73 6.05
C ASP A 176 -0.53 -14.40 5.60
N PRO A 177 0.25 -13.35 5.32
CA PRO A 177 -0.27 -12.00 5.23
C PRO A 177 -1.23 -11.79 4.05
N MET A 178 -2.27 -11.02 4.29
CA MET A 178 -3.05 -10.34 3.25
C MET A 178 -2.24 -9.16 2.75
N CYS A 179 -1.64 -9.29 1.59
CA CYS A 179 -0.81 -8.26 1.00
C CYS A 179 -0.94 -8.27 -0.52
N PHE A 180 -0.70 -7.15 -1.16
CA PHE A 180 -0.65 -7.05 -2.62
C PHE A 180 0.11 -5.80 -3.03
N TYR A 181 0.74 -5.85 -4.18
CA TYR A 181 1.23 -4.63 -4.83
C TYR A 181 0.45 -4.35 -6.11
N LYS A 182 0.55 -3.11 -6.55
CA LYS A 182 -0.05 -2.64 -7.79
C LYS A 182 1.04 -2.05 -8.66
N LEU A 183 1.14 -2.49 -9.92
CA LEU A 183 1.78 -1.67 -10.92
C LEU A 183 0.78 -0.55 -11.25
N LEU A 184 1.18 0.70 -11.13
CA LEU A 184 0.34 1.85 -11.41
C LEU A 184 0.96 2.70 -12.52
N HIS A 185 0.12 3.05 -13.50
CA HIS A 185 0.46 3.95 -14.60
C HIS A 185 -0.45 5.18 -14.55
N TYR A 186 0.17 6.33 -14.63
CA TYR A 186 -0.48 7.64 -14.66
C TYR A 186 -0.07 8.35 -15.94
N PRO A 187 -0.96 8.51 -16.92
CA PRO A 187 -0.67 9.32 -18.10
C PRO A 187 -0.39 10.77 -17.71
N PRO A 188 0.26 11.55 -18.58
CA PRO A 188 0.38 12.99 -18.39
C PRO A 188 -0.97 13.62 -18.16
N GLN A 189 -1.07 14.49 -17.15
CA GLN A 189 -2.29 15.25 -16.96
C GLN A 189 -2.39 16.30 -18.07
N PRO A 190 -3.52 16.38 -18.81
CA PRO A 190 -3.69 17.39 -19.84
C PRO A 190 -3.53 18.82 -19.31
N ASP A 191 -2.96 19.75 -20.12
CA ASP A 191 -2.73 21.13 -19.72
C ASP A 191 -4.05 21.87 -19.36
N ASP A 192 -5.14 21.48 -20.01
CA ASP A 192 -6.50 21.96 -19.76
C ASP A 192 -7.25 21.12 -18.71
N ALA A 193 -6.54 20.24 -17.99
CA ALA A 193 -7.16 19.37 -17.01
C ALA A 193 -7.94 20.18 -15.99
N HIS A 194 -9.17 19.72 -15.74
CA HIS A 194 -10.01 20.31 -14.72
C HIS A 194 -9.28 20.35 -13.36
N ALA A 195 -9.43 21.45 -12.61
CA ALA A 195 -8.77 21.64 -11.31
C ALA A 195 -9.01 20.49 -10.30
N LEU A 196 -10.04 19.66 -10.52
CA LEU A 196 -10.39 18.49 -9.72
C LEU A 196 -9.87 17.16 -10.30
N GLN A 197 -9.05 17.16 -11.37
CA GLN A 197 -8.43 15.95 -11.87
C GLN A 197 -7.24 15.57 -10.97
N ARG A 198 -7.15 14.30 -10.60
CA ARG A 198 -6.06 13.71 -9.81
C ARG A 198 -5.54 12.46 -10.51
N GLY A 199 -4.27 12.13 -10.30
CA GLY A 199 -3.76 10.79 -10.54
C GLY A 199 -4.38 9.81 -9.53
N ILE A 200 -4.24 10.13 -8.22
CA ILE A 200 -5.02 9.54 -7.12
C ILE A 200 -5.51 10.69 -6.24
N GLY A 201 -6.81 10.70 -5.94
CA GLY A 201 -7.43 11.69 -5.06
C GLY A 201 -6.90 11.63 -3.63
N ALA A 202 -7.11 12.71 -2.87
CA ALA A 202 -6.68 12.81 -1.48
C ALA A 202 -7.33 11.71 -0.62
N HIS A 203 -6.51 10.92 0.06
CA HIS A 203 -6.94 9.80 0.90
C HIS A 203 -5.92 9.48 2.00
N ARG A 204 -6.34 8.62 2.91
CA ARG A 204 -5.48 7.88 3.82
C ARG A 204 -5.53 6.42 3.42
N ASP A 205 -4.40 5.71 3.51
CA ASP A 205 -4.42 4.25 3.36
C ASP A 205 -5.23 3.63 4.50
N PHE A 206 -6.07 2.68 4.18
CA PHE A 206 -6.90 2.04 5.22
C PHE A 206 -6.23 0.84 5.88
N GLY A 207 -5.21 0.22 5.26
CA GLY A 207 -4.49 -0.94 5.79
C GLY A 207 -3.57 -0.63 6.96
N VAL A 208 -2.56 -1.50 7.16
CA VAL A 208 -1.57 -1.34 8.22
C VAL A 208 -0.39 -0.51 7.77
N ILE A 209 0.30 -0.92 6.70
CA ILE A 209 1.49 -0.25 6.20
C ILE A 209 1.57 -0.35 4.69
N THR A 210 2.07 0.69 4.04
CA THR A 210 2.35 0.73 2.60
C THR A 210 3.84 1.02 2.38
N LEU A 211 4.48 0.22 1.53
CA LEU A 211 5.81 0.49 0.99
C LEU A 211 5.65 0.85 -0.49
N LEU A 212 5.95 2.09 -0.84
CA LEU A 212 5.78 2.60 -2.20
C LEU A 212 7.13 2.75 -2.90
N LEU A 213 7.34 2.02 -3.98
CA LEU A 213 8.41 2.27 -4.93
C LEU A 213 7.96 3.32 -5.94
N GLN A 214 8.65 4.45 -6.01
CA GLN A 214 8.40 5.51 -6.99
C GLN A 214 9.36 5.39 -8.17
N GLY A 215 8.86 5.64 -9.40
CA GLY A 215 9.70 5.94 -10.55
C GLY A 215 10.30 7.34 -10.46
N ASP A 216 11.04 7.76 -11.50
CA ASP A 216 11.78 9.03 -11.52
C ASP A 216 10.86 10.27 -11.60
N VAL A 217 9.61 10.09 -12.07
CA VAL A 217 8.64 11.18 -12.21
C VAL A 217 7.96 11.48 -10.88
N PRO A 218 8.07 12.71 -10.34
CA PRO A 218 7.43 13.10 -9.08
C PRO A 218 5.90 13.19 -9.23
N GLY A 219 5.21 13.31 -8.10
CA GLY A 219 3.75 13.50 -8.11
C GLY A 219 3.06 13.15 -6.79
N LEU A 220 3.75 12.44 -5.87
CA LEU A 220 3.24 12.19 -4.53
C LEU A 220 3.34 13.47 -3.69
N GLU A 221 2.22 13.84 -3.09
CA GLU A 221 2.08 14.96 -2.15
C GLU A 221 1.44 14.48 -0.86
N VAL A 222 1.95 14.95 0.28
CA VAL A 222 1.47 14.64 1.63
C VAL A 222 0.92 15.90 2.27
N TRP A 223 -0.18 15.78 3.02
CA TRP A 223 -0.81 16.92 3.68
C TRP A 223 -0.06 17.31 4.95
N ASP A 224 0.21 18.59 5.08
CA ASP A 224 0.71 19.20 6.34
C ASP A 224 -0.46 19.85 7.06
N ASP A 225 -0.93 19.22 8.12
CA ASP A 225 -2.08 19.72 8.88
C ASP A 225 -1.75 21.01 9.65
N GLU A 226 -0.49 21.25 9.97
CA GLU A 226 -0.04 22.46 10.63
C GLU A 226 0.00 23.66 9.67
N ALA A 227 0.63 23.47 8.50
CA ALA A 227 0.71 24.51 7.47
C ALA A 227 -0.59 24.65 6.66
N LYS A 228 -1.52 23.65 6.74
CA LYS A 228 -2.72 23.53 5.89
C LYS A 228 -2.38 23.57 4.40
N ASP A 229 -1.31 22.89 4.03
CA ASP A 229 -0.79 22.85 2.66
C ASP A 229 -0.18 21.48 2.34
N TRP A 230 0.11 21.26 1.07
CA TRP A 230 0.72 20.02 0.57
C TRP A 230 2.23 20.16 0.45
N TYR A 231 2.97 19.15 0.88
CA TYR A 231 4.39 19.06 0.63
C TYR A 231 4.72 17.82 -0.24
N PRO A 232 5.74 17.93 -1.10
CA PRO A 232 6.12 16.84 -1.97
C PRO A 232 6.86 15.73 -1.21
N ALA A 233 6.65 14.48 -1.65
CA ALA A 233 7.51 13.35 -1.34
C ALA A 233 8.30 12.99 -2.61
N PRO A 234 9.44 13.65 -2.86
CA PRO A 234 10.19 13.46 -4.10
C PRO A 234 10.77 12.05 -4.18
N PRO A 235 10.87 11.49 -5.40
CA PRO A 235 11.58 10.23 -5.60
C PRO A 235 13.04 10.33 -5.12
N VAL A 236 13.50 9.31 -4.42
CA VAL A 236 14.92 9.08 -4.07
C VAL A 236 15.31 7.75 -4.69
N GLU A 237 16.40 7.73 -5.48
CA GLU A 237 16.81 6.52 -6.17
C GLU A 237 17.03 5.36 -5.18
N GLY A 238 16.42 4.24 -5.45
CA GLY A 238 16.52 3.06 -4.63
C GLY A 238 15.74 3.10 -3.30
N ALA A 239 14.98 4.16 -3.01
CA ALA A 239 14.21 4.25 -1.78
C ALA A 239 12.79 3.68 -1.92
N TYR A 240 12.23 3.22 -0.79
CA TYR A 240 10.80 3.06 -0.61
C TYR A 240 10.25 4.17 0.28
N VAL A 241 9.17 4.80 -0.15
CA VAL A 241 8.34 5.62 0.75
C VAL A 241 7.49 4.68 1.59
N VAL A 242 7.53 4.86 2.91
CA VAL A 242 6.76 4.07 3.87
C VAL A 242 5.74 4.96 4.53
N ASN A 243 4.49 4.52 4.58
CA ASN A 243 3.44 5.24 5.30
C ASN A 243 2.53 4.29 6.09
N MET A 244 2.02 4.82 7.20
CA MET A 244 1.06 4.13 8.04
C MET A 244 -0.35 4.28 7.48
N GLY A 245 -1.12 3.20 7.55
CA GLY A 245 -2.54 3.24 7.25
C GLY A 245 -3.42 3.40 8.51
N ASN A 246 -4.70 3.64 8.29
CA ASN A 246 -5.66 3.88 9.37
C ASN A 246 -5.76 2.71 10.37
N LEU A 247 -5.56 1.47 9.92
CA LEU A 247 -5.60 0.32 10.81
C LEU A 247 -4.42 0.31 11.79
N PHE A 248 -3.23 0.78 11.35
CA PHE A 248 -2.09 0.95 12.26
C PHE A 248 -2.27 2.14 13.20
N GLU A 249 -2.86 3.24 12.73
CA GLU A 249 -3.25 4.36 13.58
C GLU A 249 -4.19 3.90 14.70
N GLN A 250 -5.23 3.11 14.37
CA GLN A 250 -6.12 2.51 15.38
C GLN A 250 -5.38 1.55 16.33
N TRP A 251 -4.48 0.73 15.79
CA TRP A 251 -3.69 -0.21 16.59
C TRP A 251 -2.82 0.49 17.64
N THR A 252 -2.28 1.66 17.27
CA THR A 252 -1.49 2.52 18.17
C THR A 252 -2.34 3.55 18.96
N ASN A 253 -3.66 3.42 18.97
CA ASN A 253 -4.58 4.33 19.67
C ASN A 253 -4.37 5.80 19.27
N ASP A 254 -4.12 6.06 17.99
CA ASP A 254 -3.79 7.35 17.35
C ASP A 254 -2.40 7.92 17.73
N ALA A 255 -1.50 7.10 18.31
CA ALA A 255 -0.15 7.58 18.58
C ALA A 255 0.66 7.75 17.28
N TYR A 256 0.54 6.82 16.33
CA TYR A 256 1.19 6.92 15.01
C TYR A 256 0.19 7.40 13.97
N VAL A 257 0.59 8.37 13.17
CA VAL A 257 -0.31 9.09 12.28
C VAL A 257 -0.47 8.36 10.96
N SER A 258 -1.72 8.14 10.54
CA SER A 258 -2.06 7.86 9.15
C SER A 258 -2.34 9.17 8.44
N ASN A 259 -1.47 9.62 7.53
CA ASN A 259 -1.59 10.96 6.97
C ASN A 259 -2.25 10.95 5.58
N VAL A 260 -2.93 12.05 5.27
CA VAL A 260 -3.58 12.28 3.97
C VAL A 260 -2.53 12.51 2.90
N HIS A 261 -2.67 11.83 1.78
CA HIS A 261 -1.77 11.99 0.63
C HIS A 261 -2.54 11.87 -0.70
N ARG A 262 -1.94 12.35 -1.77
CA ARG A 262 -2.51 12.34 -3.12
C ARG A 262 -1.42 12.23 -4.18
N VAL A 263 -1.83 11.94 -5.42
CA VAL A 263 -0.93 11.96 -6.58
C VAL A 263 -1.46 12.91 -7.62
N ILE A 264 -0.61 13.84 -8.08
CA ILE A 264 -0.89 14.71 -9.22
C ILE A 264 0.30 14.67 -10.17
N ASN A 265 0.10 14.16 -11.38
CA ASN A 265 1.14 14.11 -12.40
C ASN A 265 1.15 15.38 -13.25
N ARG A 266 1.92 16.38 -12.84
CA ARG A 266 2.08 17.67 -13.57
C ARG A 266 3.34 17.71 -14.45
N SER A 267 4.04 16.59 -14.60
CA SER A 267 5.35 16.56 -15.26
C SER A 267 5.27 16.70 -16.79
N GLY A 268 4.13 16.39 -17.40
CA GLY A 268 4.00 16.20 -18.84
C GLY A 268 4.51 14.85 -19.35
N GLU A 269 4.97 13.98 -18.46
CA GLU A 269 5.50 12.64 -18.75
C GLU A 269 4.63 11.55 -18.11
N GLU A 270 4.74 10.32 -18.62
CA GLU A 270 4.14 9.15 -17.97
C GLU A 270 4.81 8.90 -16.62
N ARG A 271 4.01 8.67 -15.58
CA ARG A 271 4.49 8.32 -14.25
C ARG A 271 4.14 6.87 -13.92
N PHE A 272 5.09 6.16 -13.34
CA PHE A 272 4.89 4.81 -12.81
C PHE A 272 5.16 4.79 -11.30
N SER A 273 4.42 3.96 -10.57
CA SER A 273 4.70 3.69 -9.16
C SER A 273 4.19 2.31 -8.76
N ILE A 274 4.77 1.74 -7.71
CA ILE A 274 4.44 0.37 -7.27
C ILE A 274 4.21 0.39 -5.76
N PRO A 275 2.99 0.74 -5.30
CA PRO A 275 2.62 0.61 -3.90
C PRO A 275 2.42 -0.87 -3.53
N PHE A 276 3.04 -1.29 -2.44
CA PHE A 276 2.83 -2.55 -1.76
C PHE A 276 2.04 -2.32 -0.48
N ASN A 277 0.80 -2.79 -0.44
CA ASN A 277 -0.07 -2.71 0.72
C ASN A 277 0.05 -4.00 1.54
N TYR A 278 0.47 -3.90 2.79
CA TYR A 278 0.62 -5.03 3.70
C TYR A 278 -0.35 -4.89 4.87
N ASN A 279 -1.28 -5.84 4.98
CA ASN A 279 -2.33 -5.82 6.00
C ASN A 279 -2.12 -6.89 7.09
N GLY A 280 -1.16 -7.82 6.88
CA GLY A 280 -0.88 -8.90 7.82
C GLY A 280 -1.90 -10.05 7.78
N ASN A 281 -1.89 -10.87 8.81
CA ASN A 281 -2.75 -12.04 8.91
C ASN A 281 -4.22 -11.64 8.95
N PRO A 282 -5.08 -12.15 8.04
CA PRO A 282 -6.50 -11.80 7.99
C PRO A 282 -7.27 -12.12 9.27
N ASP A 283 -6.87 -13.17 10.00
CA ASP A 283 -7.51 -13.61 11.25
C ASP A 283 -6.97 -12.89 12.49
N PHE A 284 -5.87 -12.12 12.35
CA PHE A 284 -5.31 -11.38 13.48
C PHE A 284 -6.28 -10.30 13.95
N VAL A 285 -6.53 -10.25 15.26
CA VAL A 285 -7.43 -9.26 15.87
C VAL A 285 -6.62 -8.08 16.38
N ILE A 286 -6.78 -6.95 15.71
CA ILE A 286 -6.21 -5.66 16.11
C ILE A 286 -6.84 -5.21 17.42
N ARG A 287 -6.01 -4.94 18.43
CA ARG A 287 -6.36 -4.37 19.73
C ARG A 287 -5.34 -3.30 20.08
N CYS A 288 -5.72 -2.32 20.86
CA CYS A 288 -4.80 -1.26 21.28
C CYS A 288 -3.48 -1.84 21.82
N ILE A 289 -2.35 -1.37 21.25
CA ILE A 289 -1.00 -1.70 21.74
C ILE A 289 -0.82 -1.07 23.12
N GLU A 290 -0.40 -1.87 24.09
CA GLU A 290 -0.37 -1.47 25.51
C GLU A 290 0.50 -0.22 25.74
N SER A 291 1.69 -0.13 25.11
CA SER A 291 2.58 1.04 25.24
C SER A 291 1.98 2.32 24.65
N CYS A 292 0.93 2.23 23.84
CA CYS A 292 0.22 3.35 23.24
C CYS A 292 -1.02 3.78 24.07
N ARG A 293 -1.39 3.01 25.10
CA ARG A 293 -2.49 3.33 25.99
C ARG A 293 -2.00 4.19 27.15
N LYS A 294 -2.49 5.40 27.27
CA LYS A 294 -2.25 6.21 28.48
C LYS A 294 -2.99 5.59 29.66
N SER A 295 -2.36 5.54 30.82
CA SER A 295 -2.74 4.76 32.00
C SER A 295 -4.16 4.97 32.54
N SER A 296 -4.94 5.94 32.06
CA SER A 296 -6.32 6.25 32.44
C SER A 296 -7.29 6.35 31.27
N GLU A 297 -6.81 6.18 30.04
CA GLU A 297 -7.67 6.29 28.85
C GLU A 297 -8.19 4.92 28.42
N GLU A 298 -9.47 4.88 28.05
CA GLU A 298 -10.09 3.73 27.42
C GLU A 298 -9.48 3.51 26.00
N GLU A 299 -9.53 2.29 25.54
CA GLU A 299 -9.22 1.98 24.16
C GLU A 299 -10.23 2.71 23.27
N LYS A 300 -9.73 3.54 22.33
CA LYS A 300 -10.59 4.35 21.45
C LYS A 300 -11.36 3.50 20.45
N TYR A 301 -10.85 2.31 20.14
CA TYR A 301 -11.38 1.45 19.09
C TYR A 301 -11.68 0.06 19.63
N ALA A 302 -12.84 -0.47 19.25
CA ALA A 302 -13.19 -1.85 19.55
C ALA A 302 -12.24 -2.81 18.77
N PRO A 303 -11.93 -3.98 19.34
CA PRO A 303 -11.17 -5.00 18.62
C PRO A 303 -11.84 -5.39 17.31
N ILE A 304 -11.04 -5.53 16.24
CA ILE A 304 -11.51 -5.89 14.90
C ILE A 304 -10.51 -6.81 14.21
N SER A 305 -10.98 -7.81 13.47
CA SER A 305 -10.06 -8.60 12.63
C SER A 305 -9.55 -7.78 11.44
N VAL A 306 -8.34 -8.10 10.98
CA VAL A 306 -7.77 -7.46 9.78
C VAL A 306 -8.70 -7.62 8.59
N GLU A 307 -9.23 -8.83 8.36
CA GLU A 307 -10.12 -9.11 7.25
C GLU A 307 -11.41 -8.30 7.30
N ASP A 308 -12.10 -8.27 8.45
CA ASP A 308 -13.35 -7.51 8.61
C ASP A 308 -13.14 -6.03 8.32
N TYR A 309 -12.06 -5.46 8.85
CA TYR A 309 -11.73 -4.05 8.61
C TYR A 309 -11.48 -3.75 7.13
N VAL A 310 -10.62 -4.55 6.49
CA VAL A 310 -10.25 -4.35 5.09
C VAL A 310 -11.46 -4.53 4.17
N VAL A 311 -12.26 -5.57 4.37
CA VAL A 311 -13.48 -5.83 3.60
C VAL A 311 -14.47 -4.67 3.69
N GLN A 312 -14.68 -4.13 4.89
CA GLN A 312 -15.57 -2.98 5.08
C GLN A 312 -15.10 -1.77 4.26
N LYS A 313 -13.79 -1.45 4.32
CA LYS A 313 -13.22 -0.31 3.58
C LYS A 313 -13.26 -0.50 2.06
N TYR A 314 -13.01 -1.71 1.57
CA TYR A 314 -13.12 -2.01 0.14
C TYR A 314 -14.53 -1.77 -0.40
N LYS A 315 -15.56 -2.21 0.31
CA LYS A 315 -16.97 -1.95 -0.08
C LYS A 315 -17.24 -0.46 -0.26
N ASP A 316 -16.75 0.37 0.66
CA ASP A 316 -16.97 1.82 0.62
C ASP A 316 -16.31 2.48 -0.59
N VAL A 317 -15.06 2.10 -0.91
CA VAL A 317 -14.28 2.70 -2.00
C VAL A 317 -14.86 2.37 -3.37
N TYR A 318 -15.17 1.08 -3.62
CA TYR A 318 -15.68 0.66 -4.93
C TYR A 318 -17.14 1.03 -5.16
N ALA A 319 -17.94 1.13 -4.10
CA ALA A 319 -19.31 1.64 -4.22
C ALA A 319 -19.38 3.07 -4.76
N ARG A 320 -18.37 3.90 -4.46
CA ARG A 320 -18.30 5.30 -4.94
C ARG A 320 -17.97 5.41 -6.43
N ALA A 321 -17.13 4.53 -6.94
CA ALA A 321 -16.69 4.59 -8.35
C ALA A 321 -17.79 4.19 -9.34
N GLY A 322 -18.71 3.34 -8.94
CA GLY A 322 -19.81 2.83 -9.79
C GLY A 322 -19.34 1.97 -10.98
N VAL A 323 -18.03 1.67 -11.06
CA VAL A 323 -17.40 0.97 -12.19
C VAL A 323 -17.57 -0.54 -12.07
N TYR A 324 -17.50 -1.06 -10.85
CA TYR A 324 -17.62 -2.49 -10.58
C TYR A 324 -19.00 -2.82 -10.02
N LYS A 325 -19.59 -3.92 -10.50
CA LYS A 325 -20.85 -4.43 -9.95
C LYS A 325 -20.59 -4.93 -8.52
N LYS A 326 -21.47 -4.58 -7.58
CA LYS A 326 -21.40 -5.01 -6.18
C LYS A 326 -21.20 -6.52 -6.00
N GLU A 327 -21.75 -7.32 -6.89
CA GLU A 327 -21.69 -8.78 -6.90
C GLU A 327 -20.30 -9.36 -7.15
N THR A 328 -19.43 -8.62 -7.89
CA THR A 328 -18.08 -9.07 -8.25
C THR A 328 -17.07 -8.88 -7.12
N PHE A 329 -17.32 -7.93 -6.22
CA PHE A 329 -16.50 -7.65 -5.03
C PHE A 329 -17.20 -8.00 -3.72
N ALA A 330 -18.39 -8.59 -3.79
CA ALA A 330 -18.98 -9.15 -2.60
C ALA A 330 -18.05 -10.27 -2.10
N PRO A 331 -17.49 -10.16 -0.88
CA PRO A 331 -16.99 -11.34 -0.21
C PRO A 331 -18.10 -12.37 -0.28
N SER A 332 -17.75 -13.65 -0.31
CA SER A 332 -18.76 -14.71 -0.32
C SER A 332 -19.84 -14.42 0.74
N ALA A 333 -21.02 -14.98 0.55
CA ALA A 333 -22.17 -14.76 1.46
C ALA A 333 -21.85 -14.98 2.96
N LYS A 334 -20.72 -15.60 3.28
CA LYS A 334 -20.22 -15.77 4.66
C LYS A 334 -19.70 -14.50 5.30
N HIS A 335 -19.29 -13.50 4.49
CA HIS A 335 -18.78 -12.20 4.98
C HIS A 335 -19.87 -11.12 4.98
N VAL A 336 -21.08 -11.43 4.55
CA VAL A 336 -22.24 -10.56 4.74
C VAL A 336 -22.75 -10.79 6.17
N VAL A 337 -22.07 -10.21 7.13
CA VAL A 337 -22.64 -10.06 8.47
C VAL A 337 -23.83 -9.13 8.32
N ALA A 338 -24.99 -9.64 8.65
CA ALA A 338 -26.21 -8.85 8.73
C ALA A 338 -25.95 -7.61 9.59
N ALA A 339 -26.32 -6.46 9.05
CA ALA A 339 -26.32 -5.18 9.75
C ALA A 339 -27.30 -5.24 10.94
#